data_a1e5450299331a078ec4b728a305b484
#
_entry.id   a1e5450299331a078ec4b728a305b484
#
_cell.length_a   1.000
_cell.length_b   1.000
_cell.length_c   1.000
_cell.angle_alpha   90.00
_cell.angle_beta   90.00
_cell.angle_gamma   90.00
#
_symmetry.space_group_name_H-M   'P 1'
#
loop_
_entity.id
_entity.type
_entity.pdbx_description
1 polymer ?
#
loop_
_entity_poly.entity_id
_entity_poly.type
_entity_poly.pdbx_seq_one_letter_code
_entity_poly.pdbx_strand_id
1 'polypeptide(L)'
;MAKEKIILTGDRPTGRLHIGHYVGSLRRRVELQNSGLYDKIFIFIADAQALTDNMENPEKVRQNVIEVALDYLACGLDPTKSTIFIQSQIPELCELTFYYMDLVTVSRLQRNPTVKTEIQMRNFETSIPVGFFTYPISQAADITAFRATTVPVGEDQEPMIEQAREIVRRFNYIYGETLVEPEILLPDNAACLRLPGTDGKAKMSKSLGNCIYLSDSADEVQKKVKSMYTCLLYTSDAA
;
A
#
# COMPACT_ATOMS: atom_id res chain seq x y z
N MET A 1 7.11 -4.47 31.09
CA MET A 1 6.44 -5.42 30.18
C MET A 1 7.04 -5.21 28.79
N ALA A 2 7.29 -6.28 28.03
CA ALA A 2 7.74 -6.15 26.64
C ALA A 2 6.65 -5.41 25.85
N LYS A 3 7.07 -4.51 24.97
CA LYS A 3 6.15 -3.73 24.12
C LYS A 3 5.54 -4.67 23.08
N GLU A 4 4.21 -4.68 22.97
CA GLU A 4 3.49 -5.49 21.99
C GLU A 4 3.97 -5.17 20.56
N LYS A 5 4.27 -6.20 19.78
CA LYS A 5 4.73 -6.07 18.38
C LYS A 5 3.55 -6.14 17.44
N ILE A 6 3.22 -5.04 16.81
CA ILE A 6 2.04 -4.89 15.98
C ILE A 6 2.45 -4.50 14.55
N ILE A 7 1.99 -5.27 13.57
CA ILE A 7 2.10 -4.91 12.15
C ILE A 7 0.81 -4.22 11.71
N LEU A 8 0.95 -3.16 10.91
CA LEU A 8 -0.12 -2.62 10.07
C LEU A 8 0.36 -2.54 8.62
N THR A 9 -0.48 -3.01 7.71
CA THR A 9 -0.25 -2.92 6.26
C THR A 9 -1.59 -2.92 5.53
N GLY A 10 -1.62 -2.49 4.28
CA GLY A 10 -2.85 -2.47 3.49
C GLY A 10 -2.60 -2.08 2.04
N ASP A 11 -3.67 -2.13 1.24
CA ASP A 11 -3.67 -1.70 -0.15
C ASP A 11 -4.87 -0.81 -0.45
N ARG A 12 -4.69 0.15 -1.36
CA ARG A 12 -5.80 0.92 -1.91
C ARG A 12 -6.56 0.10 -2.96
N PRO A 13 -7.89 -0.05 -2.86
CA PRO A 13 -8.69 -0.82 -3.81
C PRO A 13 -8.93 -0.04 -5.12
N THR A 14 -7.87 0.29 -5.84
CA THR A 14 -7.90 1.03 -7.11
C THR A 14 -8.03 0.12 -8.33
N GLY A 15 -8.15 -1.18 -8.14
CA GLY A 15 -8.29 -2.22 -9.15
C GLY A 15 -7.83 -3.57 -8.62
N ARG A 16 -8.13 -4.65 -9.36
CA ARG A 16 -7.71 -6.03 -9.03
C ARG A 16 -6.21 -6.12 -8.76
N LEU A 17 -5.79 -6.99 -7.87
CA LEU A 17 -4.37 -7.22 -7.62
C LEU A 17 -3.77 -8.12 -8.71
N HIS A 18 -2.49 -7.99 -8.94
CA HIS A 18 -1.74 -8.78 -9.93
C HIS A 18 -0.53 -9.46 -9.30
N ILE A 19 0.11 -10.37 -10.01
CA ILE A 19 1.25 -11.14 -9.49
C ILE A 19 2.38 -10.25 -8.94
N GLY A 20 2.53 -9.03 -9.44
CA GLY A 20 3.48 -8.06 -8.88
C GLY A 20 3.15 -7.65 -7.45
N HIS A 21 1.86 -7.54 -7.09
CA HIS A 21 1.45 -7.31 -5.70
C HIS A 21 1.71 -8.55 -4.84
N TYR A 22 1.46 -9.75 -5.40
CA TYR A 22 1.75 -11.00 -4.69
C TYR A 22 3.23 -11.11 -4.32
N VAL A 23 4.10 -10.98 -5.30
CA VAL A 23 5.55 -11.12 -5.11
C VAL A 23 6.12 -9.97 -4.26
N GLY A 24 5.66 -8.74 -4.51
CA GLY A 24 6.19 -7.55 -3.85
C GLY A 24 5.67 -7.32 -2.43
N SER A 25 4.51 -7.88 -2.07
CA SER A 25 3.86 -7.55 -0.80
C SER A 25 3.10 -8.71 -0.16
N LEU A 26 2.12 -9.34 -0.86
CA LEU A 26 1.19 -10.27 -0.21
C LEU A 26 1.91 -11.52 0.34
N ARG A 27 2.84 -12.08 -0.43
CA ARG A 27 3.64 -13.23 0.02
C ARG A 27 4.34 -12.93 1.34
N ARG A 28 4.97 -11.77 1.44
CA ARG A 28 5.66 -11.35 2.68
C ARG A 28 4.69 -11.17 3.85
N ARG A 29 3.49 -10.66 3.60
CA ARG A 29 2.45 -10.55 4.64
C ARG A 29 2.05 -11.91 5.18
N VAL A 30 1.88 -12.92 4.31
CA VAL A 30 1.60 -14.31 4.71
C VAL A 30 2.76 -14.91 5.50
N GLU A 31 4.00 -14.67 5.10
CA GLU A 31 5.20 -15.09 5.85
C GLU A 31 5.22 -14.47 7.25
N LEU A 32 5.00 -13.16 7.35
CA LEU A 32 4.95 -12.44 8.63
C LEU A 32 3.80 -12.95 9.52
N GLN A 33 2.62 -13.18 8.94
CA GLN A 33 1.46 -13.77 9.63
C GLN A 33 1.79 -15.13 10.28
N ASN A 34 2.57 -15.95 9.59
CA ASN A 34 2.90 -17.30 10.06
C ASN A 34 4.22 -17.38 10.84
N SER A 35 4.94 -16.27 10.97
CA SER A 35 6.26 -16.22 11.63
C SER A 35 6.22 -16.40 13.15
N GLY A 36 5.10 -16.06 13.78
CA GLY A 36 4.99 -16.01 15.25
C GLY A 36 5.80 -14.89 15.91
N LEU A 37 6.34 -13.93 15.13
CA LEU A 37 7.19 -12.84 15.63
C LEU A 37 6.38 -11.63 16.11
N TYR A 38 5.10 -11.55 15.75
CA TYR A 38 4.22 -10.43 16.01
C TYR A 38 2.99 -10.87 16.78
N ASP A 39 2.58 -10.03 17.73
CA ASP A 39 1.44 -10.30 18.59
C ASP A 39 0.11 -10.02 17.88
N LYS A 40 0.10 -9.01 16.98
CA LYS A 40 -1.06 -8.63 16.18
C LYS A 40 -0.66 -8.22 14.77
N ILE A 41 -1.49 -8.56 13.82
CA ILE A 41 -1.33 -8.17 12.42
C ILE A 41 -2.65 -7.60 11.92
N PHE A 42 -2.61 -6.32 11.55
CA PHE A 42 -3.72 -5.59 10.96
C PHE A 42 -3.47 -5.40 9.47
N ILE A 43 -4.43 -5.81 8.66
CA ILE A 43 -4.38 -5.69 7.20
C ILE A 43 -5.65 -4.97 6.75
N PHE A 44 -5.50 -3.80 6.14
CA PHE A 44 -6.66 -3.01 5.78
C PHE A 44 -6.77 -2.76 4.28
N ILE A 45 -8.01 -2.53 3.86
CA ILE A 45 -8.36 -2.09 2.52
C ILE A 45 -8.64 -0.60 2.63
N ALA A 46 -7.73 0.21 2.07
CA ALA A 46 -7.73 1.67 2.21
C ALA A 46 -8.67 2.32 1.18
N ASP A 47 -9.97 2.11 1.35
CA ASP A 47 -11.00 2.58 0.42
C ASP A 47 -11.21 4.11 0.50
N ALA A 48 -11.20 4.71 1.68
CA ALA A 48 -11.28 6.15 1.83
C ALA A 48 -10.06 6.85 1.20
N GLN A 49 -8.86 6.29 1.40
CA GLN A 49 -7.65 6.83 0.77
C GLN A 49 -7.66 6.62 -0.76
N ALA A 50 -8.27 5.55 -1.26
CA ALA A 50 -8.41 5.34 -2.70
C ALA A 50 -9.26 6.42 -3.38
N LEU A 51 -10.19 7.04 -2.67
CA LEU A 51 -11.02 8.13 -3.20
C LEU A 51 -10.22 9.41 -3.44
N THR A 52 -9.05 9.62 -2.82
CA THR A 52 -8.26 10.84 -3.00
C THR A 52 -7.84 11.07 -4.46
N ASP A 53 -7.79 10.03 -5.25
CA ASP A 53 -7.45 10.05 -6.68
C ASP A 53 -8.43 9.27 -7.58
N ASN A 54 -9.55 8.80 -7.01
CA ASN A 54 -10.63 8.10 -7.72
C ASN A 54 -12.01 8.65 -7.35
N MET A 55 -12.11 9.91 -6.91
CA MET A 55 -13.36 10.53 -6.46
C MET A 55 -14.46 10.51 -7.52
N GLU A 56 -14.11 10.64 -8.79
CA GLU A 56 -15.06 10.64 -9.89
C GLU A 56 -15.65 9.25 -10.19
N ASN A 57 -15.07 8.18 -9.64
CA ASN A 57 -15.56 6.83 -9.84
C ASN A 57 -15.60 6.01 -8.54
N PRO A 58 -16.46 6.39 -7.57
CA PRO A 58 -16.56 5.71 -6.29
C PRO A 58 -17.04 4.26 -6.40
N GLU A 59 -17.84 3.94 -7.41
CA GLU A 59 -18.33 2.58 -7.63
C GLU A 59 -17.20 1.61 -7.98
N LYS A 60 -16.21 2.08 -8.74
CA LYS A 60 -14.98 1.32 -8.99
C LYS A 60 -14.27 0.97 -7.69
N VAL A 61 -14.16 1.93 -6.77
CA VAL A 61 -13.51 1.69 -5.45
C VAL A 61 -14.32 0.67 -4.66
N ARG A 62 -15.64 0.80 -4.59
CA ARG A 62 -16.55 -0.12 -3.88
C ARG A 62 -16.41 -1.55 -4.38
N GLN A 63 -16.45 -1.75 -5.69
CA GLN A 63 -16.29 -3.06 -6.31
C GLN A 63 -14.91 -3.66 -6.01
N ASN A 64 -13.86 -2.86 -6.06
CA ASN A 64 -12.51 -3.35 -5.83
C ASN A 64 -12.21 -3.64 -4.34
N VAL A 65 -12.98 -3.14 -3.39
CA VAL A 65 -12.90 -3.58 -1.98
C VAL A 65 -13.13 -5.09 -1.88
N ILE A 66 -14.16 -5.60 -2.56
CA ILE A 66 -14.49 -7.04 -2.56
C ILE A 66 -13.39 -7.84 -3.27
N GLU A 67 -12.96 -7.37 -4.45
CA GLU A 67 -11.91 -8.03 -5.23
C GLU A 67 -10.60 -8.15 -4.43
N VAL A 68 -10.17 -7.07 -3.75
CA VAL A 68 -8.96 -7.07 -2.94
C VAL A 68 -9.11 -7.99 -1.73
N ALA A 69 -10.28 -8.03 -1.09
CA ALA A 69 -10.55 -8.94 0.03
C ALA A 69 -10.45 -10.42 -0.42
N LEU A 70 -11.02 -10.75 -1.58
CA LEU A 70 -10.92 -12.10 -2.14
C LEU A 70 -9.47 -12.46 -2.48
N ASP A 71 -8.72 -11.54 -3.09
CA ASP A 71 -7.31 -11.73 -3.39
C ASP A 71 -6.47 -11.97 -2.13
N TYR A 72 -6.76 -11.26 -1.03
CA TYR A 72 -6.09 -11.46 0.25
C TYR A 72 -6.28 -12.88 0.77
N LEU A 73 -7.52 -13.36 0.80
CA LEU A 73 -7.85 -14.70 1.26
C LEU A 73 -7.25 -15.77 0.34
N ALA A 74 -7.36 -15.58 -0.98
CA ALA A 74 -6.81 -16.50 -1.97
C ALA A 74 -5.28 -16.62 -1.88
N CYS A 75 -4.58 -15.55 -1.50
CA CYS A 75 -3.13 -15.55 -1.30
C CYS A 75 -2.69 -16.17 0.02
N GLY A 76 -3.61 -16.52 0.92
CA GLY A 76 -3.31 -17.20 2.18
C GLY A 76 -3.29 -16.29 3.42
N LEU A 77 -3.82 -15.08 3.33
CA LEU A 77 -4.09 -14.29 4.52
C LEU A 77 -5.28 -14.90 5.27
N ASP A 78 -5.07 -15.26 6.53
CA ASP A 78 -5.98 -15.99 7.36
C ASP A 78 -6.67 -15.05 8.37
N PRO A 79 -7.98 -14.84 8.30
CA PRO A 79 -8.70 -13.94 9.20
C PRO A 79 -8.75 -14.44 10.65
N THR A 80 -8.33 -15.68 10.91
CA THR A 80 -8.17 -16.18 12.29
C THR A 80 -6.84 -15.77 12.92
N LYS A 81 -5.87 -15.37 12.11
CA LYS A 81 -4.52 -14.96 12.53
C LYS A 81 -4.28 -13.46 12.36
N SER A 82 -4.92 -12.83 11.38
CA SER A 82 -4.79 -11.43 11.05
C SER A 82 -6.15 -10.75 11.06
N THR A 83 -6.22 -9.54 11.59
CA THR A 83 -7.43 -8.73 11.50
C THR A 83 -7.48 -8.03 10.15
N ILE A 84 -8.44 -8.42 9.30
CA ILE A 84 -8.66 -7.79 8.00
C ILE A 84 -9.86 -6.85 8.13
N PHE A 85 -9.71 -5.58 7.72
CA PHE A 85 -10.77 -4.58 7.84
C PHE A 85 -10.77 -3.57 6.69
N ILE A 86 -11.87 -2.82 6.58
CA ILE A 86 -12.05 -1.75 5.58
C ILE A 86 -11.86 -0.42 6.31
N GLN A 87 -11.02 0.46 5.78
CA GLN A 87 -10.64 1.73 6.39
C GLN A 87 -11.86 2.61 6.75
N SER A 88 -12.82 2.75 5.84
CA SER A 88 -14.02 3.58 6.04
C SER A 88 -14.97 3.05 7.14
N GLN A 89 -14.78 1.82 7.60
CA GLN A 89 -15.57 1.25 8.71
C GLN A 89 -15.02 1.66 10.09
N ILE A 90 -13.92 2.40 10.14
CA ILE A 90 -13.30 2.91 11.37
C ILE A 90 -13.32 4.44 11.30
N PRO A 91 -14.44 5.09 11.67
CA PRO A 91 -14.59 6.54 11.55
C PRO A 91 -13.60 7.32 12.41
N GLU A 92 -13.08 6.73 13.48
CA GLU A 92 -12.07 7.31 14.35
C GLU A 92 -10.76 7.66 13.61
N LEU A 93 -10.48 6.99 12.47
CA LEU A 93 -9.34 7.35 11.63
C LEU A 93 -9.49 8.73 11.01
N CYS A 94 -10.70 9.12 10.63
CA CYS A 94 -10.99 10.47 10.14
C CYS A 94 -10.88 11.50 11.25
N GLU A 95 -11.38 11.18 12.45
CA GLU A 95 -11.28 12.04 13.63
C GLU A 95 -9.81 12.27 13.99
N LEU A 96 -9.01 11.21 14.08
CA LEU A 96 -7.58 11.30 14.38
C LEU A 96 -6.82 12.08 13.30
N THR A 97 -7.18 11.89 12.03
CA THR A 97 -6.61 12.67 10.91
C THR A 97 -6.84 14.16 11.11
N PHE A 98 -8.04 14.56 11.53
CA PHE A 98 -8.34 15.96 11.79
C PHE A 98 -7.45 16.55 12.90
N TYR A 99 -7.28 15.85 14.03
CA TYR A 99 -6.36 16.29 15.08
C TYR A 99 -4.90 16.39 14.58
N TYR A 100 -4.48 15.48 13.71
CA TYR A 100 -3.13 15.53 13.17
C TYR A 100 -2.92 16.66 12.17
N MET A 101 -3.97 17.13 11.49
CA MET A 101 -3.89 18.32 10.63
C MET A 101 -3.45 19.57 11.41
N ASP A 102 -3.79 19.68 12.70
CA ASP A 102 -3.36 20.78 13.55
C ASP A 102 -1.86 20.71 13.93
N LEU A 103 -1.24 19.57 13.73
CA LEU A 103 0.17 19.33 14.06
C LEU A 103 1.11 19.46 12.84
N VAL A 104 0.58 19.50 11.63
CA VAL A 104 1.37 19.47 10.39
C VAL A 104 1.15 20.76 9.59
N THR A 105 2.22 21.39 9.14
CA THR A 105 2.12 22.58 8.30
C THR A 105 2.03 22.25 6.82
N VAL A 106 1.36 23.11 6.04
CA VAL A 106 1.32 23.02 4.57
C VAL A 106 2.73 22.92 3.98
N SER A 107 3.67 23.73 4.47
CA SER A 107 5.07 23.69 4.02
C SER A 107 5.76 22.35 4.27
N ARG A 108 5.37 21.62 5.34
CA ARG A 108 5.94 20.30 5.61
C ARG A 108 5.41 19.28 4.61
N LEU A 109 4.12 19.30 4.28
CA LEU A 109 3.53 18.45 3.25
C LEU A 109 4.16 18.70 1.87
N GLN A 110 4.31 19.96 1.50
CA GLN A 110 4.94 20.35 0.22
C GLN A 110 6.39 19.86 0.09
N ARG A 111 7.09 19.67 1.18
CA ARG A 111 8.49 19.18 1.18
C ARG A 111 8.60 17.66 1.18
N ASN A 112 7.50 16.91 1.36
CA ASN A 112 7.54 15.45 1.30
C ASN A 112 7.89 14.99 -0.13
N PRO A 113 8.98 14.22 -0.33
CA PRO A 113 9.43 13.81 -1.67
C PRO A 113 8.41 12.97 -2.43
N THR A 114 7.72 12.06 -1.72
CA THR A 114 6.69 11.19 -2.31
C THR A 114 5.52 12.02 -2.83
N VAL A 115 5.02 12.96 -2.02
CA VAL A 115 3.94 13.88 -2.42
C VAL A 115 4.33 14.71 -3.65
N LYS A 116 5.55 15.26 -3.66
CA LYS A 116 6.05 16.03 -4.82
C LYS A 116 6.04 15.20 -6.10
N THR A 117 6.58 13.99 -6.05
CA THR A 117 6.66 13.10 -7.20
C THR A 117 5.26 12.73 -7.70
N GLU A 118 4.34 12.45 -6.80
CA GLU A 118 2.97 12.09 -7.16
C GLU A 118 2.17 13.26 -7.75
N ILE A 119 2.35 14.49 -7.23
CA ILE A 119 1.76 15.70 -7.81
C ILE A 119 2.18 15.88 -9.27
N GLN A 120 3.47 15.73 -9.56
CA GLN A 120 4.02 15.82 -10.91
C GLN A 120 3.47 14.71 -11.82
N MET A 121 3.47 13.45 -11.36
CA MET A 121 2.96 12.31 -12.14
C MET A 121 1.48 12.42 -12.51
N ARG A 122 0.70 13.13 -11.69
CA ARG A 122 -0.76 13.30 -11.88
C ARG A 122 -1.16 14.61 -12.55
N ASN A 123 -0.19 15.46 -12.89
CA ASN A 123 -0.43 16.80 -13.45
C ASN A 123 -1.33 17.68 -12.55
N PHE A 124 -1.18 17.56 -11.23
CA PHE A 124 -1.93 18.37 -10.26
C PHE A 124 -1.28 19.72 -9.95
N GLU A 125 -0.24 20.13 -10.67
CA GLU A 125 0.59 21.30 -10.37
C GLU A 125 -0.19 22.61 -10.13
N THR A 126 -1.28 22.80 -10.86
CA THR A 126 -2.11 24.01 -10.78
C THR A 126 -3.35 23.85 -9.91
N SER A 127 -3.76 22.64 -9.60
CA SER A 127 -5.00 22.38 -8.86
C SER A 127 -4.91 21.06 -8.09
N ILE A 128 -4.32 21.12 -6.89
CA ILE A 128 -4.14 19.94 -6.03
C ILE A 128 -5.41 19.74 -5.20
N PRO A 129 -6.11 18.58 -5.31
CA PRO A 129 -7.21 18.28 -4.42
C PRO A 129 -6.74 18.22 -2.95
N VAL A 130 -7.48 18.83 -2.04
CA VAL A 130 -7.10 18.90 -0.61
C VAL A 130 -6.94 17.48 -0.03
N GLY A 131 -7.87 16.58 -0.31
CA GLY A 131 -7.77 15.18 0.16
C GLY A 131 -6.51 14.47 -0.34
N PHE A 132 -6.11 14.71 -1.60
CA PHE A 132 -4.85 14.22 -2.13
C PHE A 132 -3.64 14.86 -1.43
N PHE A 133 -3.69 16.15 -1.16
CA PHE A 133 -2.58 16.84 -0.50
C PHE A 133 -2.39 16.42 0.95
N THR A 134 -3.47 16.07 1.64
CA THR A 134 -3.47 15.72 3.07
C THR A 134 -3.40 14.22 3.36
N TYR A 135 -3.42 13.34 2.34
CA TYR A 135 -3.38 11.89 2.57
C TYR A 135 -2.19 11.40 3.42
N PRO A 136 -1.01 12.05 3.46
CA PRO A 136 0.08 11.63 4.33
C PRO A 136 -0.28 11.73 5.82
N ILE A 137 -1.16 12.67 6.17
CA ILE A 137 -1.66 12.83 7.55
C ILE A 137 -2.65 11.69 7.86
N SER A 138 -3.55 11.38 6.93
CA SER A 138 -4.47 10.25 7.05
C SER A 138 -3.72 8.92 7.18
N GLN A 139 -2.67 8.71 6.40
CA GLN A 139 -1.83 7.52 6.51
C GLN A 139 -1.13 7.41 7.88
N ALA A 140 -0.71 8.53 8.45
CA ALA A 140 -0.18 8.55 9.81
C ALA A 140 -1.24 8.15 10.84
N ALA A 141 -2.50 8.59 10.66
CA ALA A 141 -3.61 8.17 11.52
C ALA A 141 -3.88 6.68 11.41
N ASP A 142 -3.91 6.11 10.19
CA ASP A 142 -4.06 4.67 9.98
C ASP A 142 -3.01 3.87 10.78
N ILE A 143 -1.75 4.28 10.72
CA ILE A 143 -0.64 3.59 11.37
C ILE A 143 -0.73 3.68 12.90
N THR A 144 -1.00 4.86 13.42
CA THR A 144 -0.87 5.13 14.85
C THR A 144 -2.10 4.77 15.66
N ALA A 145 -3.30 4.76 15.06
CA ALA A 145 -4.54 4.37 15.72
C ALA A 145 -4.48 2.92 16.27
N PHE A 146 -3.82 2.03 15.53
CA PHE A 146 -3.63 0.63 15.93
C PHE A 146 -2.36 0.40 16.73
N ARG A 147 -1.61 1.47 17.08
CA ARG A 147 -0.33 1.40 17.79
C ARG A 147 0.69 0.52 17.05
N ALA A 148 0.68 0.54 15.72
CA ALA A 148 1.58 -0.25 14.90
C ALA A 148 3.04 0.07 15.26
N THR A 149 3.79 -0.97 15.61
CA THR A 149 5.23 -0.88 15.86
C THR A 149 6.04 -1.10 14.59
N THR A 150 5.46 -1.77 13.61
CA THR A 150 6.16 -2.18 12.39
C THR A 150 5.25 -2.02 11.17
N VAL A 151 5.76 -1.36 10.13
CA VAL A 151 5.04 -1.13 8.88
C VAL A 151 5.86 -1.69 7.72
N PRO A 152 5.45 -2.83 7.12
CA PRO A 152 6.09 -3.37 5.92
C PRO A 152 5.76 -2.47 4.71
N VAL A 153 6.77 -1.84 4.14
CA VAL A 153 6.64 -0.92 3.00
C VAL A 153 7.85 -0.97 2.08
N GLY A 154 7.68 -0.51 0.84
CA GLY A 154 8.79 -0.26 -0.07
C GLY A 154 9.54 1.04 0.30
N GLU A 155 10.75 1.19 -0.24
CA GLU A 155 11.61 2.37 0.00
C GLU A 155 10.93 3.70 -0.36
N ASP A 156 10.04 3.70 -1.35
CA ASP A 156 9.27 4.88 -1.77
C ASP A 156 8.32 5.42 -0.70
N GLN A 157 7.98 4.59 0.30
CA GLN A 157 7.12 4.96 1.44
C GLN A 157 7.89 5.43 2.68
N GLU A 158 9.21 5.38 2.66
CA GLU A 158 10.05 5.85 3.77
C GLU A 158 9.74 7.29 4.21
N PRO A 159 9.58 8.27 3.28
CA PRO A 159 9.23 9.64 3.65
C PRO A 159 7.86 9.77 4.33
N MET A 160 6.95 8.83 4.07
CA MET A 160 5.62 8.80 4.66
C MET A 160 5.68 8.32 6.12
N ILE A 161 6.47 7.28 6.38
CA ILE A 161 6.67 6.76 7.73
C ILE A 161 7.45 7.76 8.58
N GLU A 162 8.44 8.46 8.02
CA GLU A 162 9.14 9.51 8.77
C GLU A 162 8.19 10.67 9.12
N GLN A 163 7.29 11.05 8.23
CA GLN A 163 6.27 12.04 8.56
C GLN A 163 5.32 11.57 9.66
N ALA A 164 4.95 10.29 9.68
CA ALA A 164 4.16 9.70 10.76
C ALA A 164 4.92 9.76 12.10
N ARG A 165 6.21 9.47 12.12
CA ARG A 165 7.08 9.61 13.30
C ARG A 165 7.15 11.05 13.79
N GLU A 166 7.29 12.03 12.90
CA GLU A 166 7.26 13.45 13.27
C GLU A 166 5.94 13.84 13.96
N ILE A 167 4.81 13.35 13.45
CA ILE A 167 3.49 13.56 14.06
C ILE A 167 3.44 12.92 15.44
N VAL A 168 3.89 11.67 15.60
CA VAL A 168 3.94 10.96 16.88
C VAL A 168 4.76 11.75 17.90
N ARG A 169 5.98 12.17 17.54
CA ARG A 169 6.87 12.93 18.43
C ARG A 169 6.24 14.23 18.88
N ARG A 170 5.62 14.96 17.94
CA ARG A 170 4.95 16.23 18.24
C ARG A 170 3.72 16.02 19.10
N PHE A 171 2.91 15.01 18.82
CA PHE A 171 1.74 14.65 19.62
C PHE A 171 2.16 14.29 21.05
N ASN A 172 3.09 13.39 21.20
CA ASN A 172 3.58 12.94 22.51
C ASN A 172 4.23 14.08 23.32
N TYR A 173 4.90 15.01 22.65
CA TYR A 173 5.45 16.19 23.30
C TYR A 173 4.36 17.10 23.91
N ILE A 174 3.23 17.26 23.22
CA ILE A 174 2.15 18.16 23.65
C ILE A 174 1.22 17.48 24.67
N TYR A 175 0.85 16.22 24.41
CA TYR A 175 -0.23 15.52 25.11
C TYR A 175 0.27 14.39 26.03
N GLY A 176 1.58 14.17 26.12
CA GLY A 176 2.20 13.06 26.86
C GLY A 176 2.34 11.80 26.00
N GLU A 177 3.15 10.85 26.49
CA GLU A 177 3.45 9.59 25.78
C GLU A 177 2.19 8.72 25.57
N THR A 178 1.57 8.85 24.40
CA THR A 178 0.33 8.16 24.02
C THR A 178 0.54 7.28 22.80
N LEU A 179 1.17 7.84 21.76
CA LEU A 179 1.36 7.19 20.46
C LEU A 179 2.70 6.43 20.41
N VAL A 180 2.77 5.47 19.51
CA VAL A 180 3.96 4.63 19.30
C VAL A 180 4.60 5.03 17.96
N GLU A 181 5.91 5.28 17.97
CA GLU A 181 6.65 5.49 16.72
C GLU A 181 6.76 4.18 15.94
N PRO A 182 6.33 4.16 14.67
CA PRO A 182 6.43 2.98 13.83
C PRO A 182 7.84 2.79 13.28
N GLU A 183 8.26 1.54 13.11
CA GLU A 183 9.48 1.16 12.41
C GLU A 183 9.15 0.64 11.00
N ILE A 184 10.04 0.94 10.07
CA ILE A 184 9.93 0.45 8.69
C ILE A 184 10.46 -0.98 8.63
N LEU A 185 9.74 -1.85 7.96
CA LEU A 185 10.23 -3.16 7.57
C LEU A 185 10.36 -3.21 6.04
N LEU A 186 11.59 -3.10 5.57
CA LEU A 186 11.88 -3.20 4.14
C LEU A 186 11.83 -4.66 3.66
N PRO A 187 11.55 -4.89 2.37
CA PRO A 187 11.62 -6.23 1.78
C PRO A 187 13.04 -6.78 1.79
N ASP A 188 13.18 -8.06 2.13
CA ASP A 188 14.49 -8.74 2.20
C ASP A 188 15.15 -8.94 0.82
N ASN A 189 14.40 -8.80 -0.28
CA ASN A 189 14.90 -9.05 -1.62
C ASN A 189 14.48 -7.95 -2.61
N ALA A 190 15.44 -7.14 -3.03
CA ALA A 190 15.23 -6.06 -4.01
C ALA A 190 14.75 -6.57 -5.39
N ALA A 191 15.08 -7.80 -5.78
CA ALA A 191 14.65 -8.36 -7.06
C ALA A 191 13.12 -8.56 -7.16
N CYS A 192 12.42 -8.68 -6.02
CA CYS A 192 10.97 -8.83 -5.97
C CYS A 192 10.21 -7.50 -6.08
N LEU A 193 10.90 -6.37 -5.95
CA LEU A 193 10.27 -5.04 -5.86
C LEU A 193 9.70 -4.52 -7.19
N ARG A 194 10.20 -5.01 -8.32
CA ARG A 194 9.81 -4.52 -9.65
C ARG A 194 9.66 -5.64 -10.66
N LEU A 195 8.60 -6.42 -10.51
CA LEU A 195 8.29 -7.45 -11.51
C LEU A 195 8.01 -6.75 -12.87
N PRO A 196 8.70 -7.14 -13.97
CA PRO A 196 8.44 -6.59 -15.29
C PRO A 196 7.03 -6.98 -15.77
N GLY A 197 6.42 -6.13 -16.56
CA GLY A 197 5.15 -6.42 -17.21
C GLY A 197 5.28 -7.48 -18.30
N THR A 198 4.17 -8.00 -18.76
CA THR A 198 4.12 -9.00 -19.84
C THR A 198 4.68 -8.48 -21.15
N ASP A 199 4.79 -7.17 -21.31
CA ASP A 199 5.38 -6.48 -22.46
C ASP A 199 6.92 -6.42 -22.41
N GLY A 200 7.55 -6.79 -21.30
CA GLY A 200 9.00 -6.75 -21.10
C GLY A 200 9.63 -5.34 -21.09
N LYS A 201 8.82 -4.28 -21.15
CA LYS A 201 9.31 -2.90 -21.30
C LYS A 201 9.27 -2.09 -20.01
N ALA A 202 8.23 -2.25 -19.22
CA ALA A 202 7.99 -1.48 -18.02
C ALA A 202 7.65 -2.39 -16.84
N LYS A 203 7.63 -1.82 -15.61
CA LYS A 203 7.10 -2.50 -14.44
C LYS A 203 5.64 -2.91 -14.70
N MET A 204 5.28 -4.09 -14.21
CA MET A 204 3.89 -4.55 -14.23
C MET A 204 2.97 -3.53 -13.57
N SER A 205 1.97 -3.06 -14.31
CA SER A 205 1.08 -1.98 -13.88
C SER A 205 -0.31 -2.13 -14.47
N LYS A 206 -1.33 -1.89 -13.64
CA LYS A 206 -2.74 -1.88 -14.06
C LYS A 206 -3.01 -0.87 -15.19
N SER A 207 -2.42 0.32 -15.10
CA SER A 207 -2.60 1.40 -16.07
C SER A 207 -2.00 1.10 -17.45
N LEU A 208 -0.98 0.25 -17.50
CA LEU A 208 -0.35 -0.17 -18.76
C LEU A 208 -1.00 -1.41 -19.38
N GLY A 209 -1.91 -2.09 -18.66
CA GLY A 209 -2.55 -3.32 -19.13
C GLY A 209 -1.60 -4.51 -19.33
N ASN A 210 -0.38 -4.43 -18.79
CA ASN A 210 0.68 -5.43 -18.90
C ASN A 210 0.74 -6.38 -17.71
N CYS A 211 -0.43 -6.69 -17.11
CA CYS A 211 -0.54 -7.47 -15.87
C CYS A 211 -1.14 -8.85 -16.09
N ILE A 212 -0.70 -9.82 -15.28
CA ILE A 212 -1.47 -11.03 -14.97
C ILE A 212 -2.12 -10.77 -13.61
N TYR A 213 -3.46 -10.74 -13.58
CA TYR A 213 -4.22 -10.53 -12.35
C TYR A 213 -4.34 -11.84 -11.56
N LEU A 214 -4.46 -11.74 -10.25
CA LEU A 214 -4.65 -12.91 -9.39
C LEU A 214 -5.98 -13.60 -9.65
N SER A 215 -6.99 -12.83 -10.07
CA SER A 215 -8.32 -13.29 -10.44
C SER A 215 -8.51 -13.61 -11.93
N ASP A 216 -7.43 -13.64 -12.75
CA ASP A 216 -7.54 -14.06 -14.15
C ASP A 216 -7.86 -15.56 -14.21
N SER A 217 -8.75 -15.93 -15.14
CA SER A 217 -9.02 -17.33 -15.45
C SER A 217 -7.81 -18.04 -16.05
N ALA A 218 -7.79 -19.36 -15.98
CA ALA A 218 -6.70 -20.17 -16.59
C ALA A 218 -6.47 -19.85 -18.05
N ASP A 219 -7.55 -19.62 -18.82
CA ASP A 219 -7.49 -19.29 -20.23
C ASP A 219 -6.90 -17.89 -20.47
N GLU A 220 -7.25 -16.91 -19.62
CA GLU A 220 -6.67 -15.56 -19.68
C GLU A 220 -5.19 -15.58 -19.35
N VAL A 221 -4.80 -16.30 -18.30
CA VAL A 221 -3.37 -16.51 -17.93
C VAL A 221 -2.63 -17.13 -19.11
N GLN A 222 -3.17 -18.19 -19.70
CA GLN A 222 -2.55 -18.86 -20.83
C GLN A 222 -2.35 -17.93 -22.03
N LYS A 223 -3.36 -17.12 -22.38
CA LYS A 223 -3.28 -16.11 -23.45
C LYS A 223 -2.19 -15.08 -23.16
N LYS A 224 -2.15 -14.54 -21.93
CA LYS A 224 -1.17 -13.54 -21.52
C LYS A 224 0.24 -14.10 -21.53
N VAL A 225 0.45 -15.33 -21.04
CA VAL A 225 1.77 -15.99 -21.03
C VAL A 225 2.24 -16.27 -22.45
N LYS A 226 1.37 -16.74 -23.35
CA LYS A 226 1.73 -16.97 -24.76
C LYS A 226 2.13 -15.69 -25.50
N SER A 227 1.59 -14.53 -25.10
CA SER A 227 1.90 -13.23 -25.68
C SER A 227 2.99 -12.46 -24.95
N MET A 228 3.57 -13.03 -23.88
CA MET A 228 4.64 -12.37 -23.13
C MET A 228 5.87 -12.15 -24.01
N TYR A 229 6.48 -10.97 -23.81
CA TYR A 229 7.80 -10.72 -24.37
C TYR A 229 8.80 -11.71 -23.77
N THR A 230 9.39 -12.52 -24.63
CA THR A 230 10.49 -13.41 -24.30
C THR A 230 11.68 -12.96 -25.11
N CYS A 231 12.80 -12.68 -24.47
CA CYS A 231 14.08 -12.46 -25.15
C CYS A 231 14.61 -13.83 -25.62
N LEU A 232 13.94 -14.43 -26.60
CA LEU A 232 14.53 -15.51 -27.36
C LEU A 232 15.51 -14.86 -28.34
N LEU A 233 16.77 -14.87 -27.98
CA LEU A 233 17.84 -14.88 -28.98
C LEU A 233 17.60 -16.15 -29.82
N TYR A 234 16.87 -16.01 -30.92
CA TYR A 234 16.98 -16.98 -32.02
C TYR A 234 18.41 -16.87 -32.52
N THR A 235 19.28 -17.68 -31.99
CA THR A 235 20.47 -18.04 -32.73
C THR A 235 19.94 -18.86 -33.90
N SER A 236 19.93 -18.25 -35.06
CA SER A 236 19.70 -18.87 -36.37
C SER A 236 20.95 -19.68 -36.75
N ASP A 237 21.35 -20.62 -35.92
CA ASP A 237 22.44 -21.57 -36.21
C ASP A 237 21.95 -22.96 -35.95
N ALA A 238 21.00 -23.37 -36.77
CA ALA A 238 20.74 -24.78 -37.07
C ALA A 238 20.62 -24.91 -38.58
N ALA A 239 21.75 -24.84 -39.23
CA ALA A 239 21.94 -25.41 -40.57
C ALA A 239 22.65 -26.73 -40.44
#